data_212c42e5997caae24a8708c9d2e54a79
#
_entry.id   212c42e5997caae24a8708c9d2e54a79
#
_cell.length_a   1.000
_cell.length_b   1.000
_cell.length_c   1.000
_cell.angle_alpha   90.00
_cell.angle_beta   90.00
_cell.angle_gamma   90.00
#
_symmetry.space_group_name_H-M   'P 1'
#
loop_
_entity.id
_entity.type
_entity.pdbx_description
1 polymer ?
#
loop_
_entity_poly.entity_id
_entity_poly.type
_entity_poly.pdbx_seq_one_letter_code
_entity_poly.pdbx_strand_id
1 'polypeptide(L)'
;MIKAVFFDIGGTVHTQDATPESDRDYKERLWRYLEEHGIRTADTPDELLEHINKGAKAYKAYTEEELIEIPADRIWQEFFLADFHIPAEKLAGLGEDLCYMFDRWRKHIVKREGLEETLKGLKDAGYRLGVISNIMSTTFVPRILEEHGVRQYFETLTMSSVCGIRKPRADIFDIALKEMGIPKEEAAYVGDTISRD
;
A
#
# COMPACT_ATOMS: atom_id res chain seq x y z
N MET A 1 10.64 -27.44 -9.22
CA MET A 1 10.92 -26.38 -10.26
C MET A 1 9.97 -25.23 -9.98
N ILE A 2 10.45 -23.98 -10.02
CA ILE A 2 9.61 -22.79 -9.80
C ILE A 2 8.54 -22.69 -10.89
N LYS A 3 7.30 -22.42 -10.49
CA LYS A 3 6.11 -22.26 -11.36
C LYS A 3 5.45 -20.90 -11.19
N ALA A 4 5.66 -20.24 -10.04
CA ALA A 4 5.09 -18.91 -9.80
C ALA A 4 6.13 -17.94 -9.22
N VAL A 5 5.94 -16.67 -9.54
CA VAL A 5 6.73 -15.57 -9.00
C VAL A 5 5.78 -14.54 -8.39
N PHE A 6 5.99 -14.24 -7.12
CA PHE A 6 5.30 -13.16 -6.43
C PHE A 6 6.18 -11.92 -6.37
N PHE A 7 5.57 -10.76 -6.44
CA PHE A 7 6.26 -9.47 -6.42
C PHE A 7 5.75 -8.59 -5.28
N ASP A 8 6.67 -7.88 -4.63
CA ASP A 8 6.29 -6.65 -3.93
C ASP A 8 5.93 -5.55 -4.94
N ILE A 9 5.32 -4.48 -4.45
CA ILE A 9 4.91 -3.33 -5.26
C ILE A 9 5.90 -2.18 -5.10
N GLY A 10 5.97 -1.59 -3.91
CA GLY A 10 6.80 -0.42 -3.65
C GLY A 10 8.29 -0.74 -3.70
N GLY A 11 9.07 0.00 -4.50
CA GLY A 11 10.50 -0.31 -4.69
C GLY A 11 10.78 -1.44 -5.68
N THR A 12 9.79 -2.27 -6.02
CA THR A 12 9.93 -3.42 -6.93
C THR A 12 9.25 -3.18 -8.27
N VAL A 13 7.93 -3.03 -8.30
CA VAL A 13 7.15 -2.77 -9.54
C VAL A 13 7.29 -1.31 -9.98
N HIS A 14 7.42 -0.40 -9.02
CA HIS A 14 7.66 1.01 -9.25
C HIS A 14 8.65 1.57 -8.22
N THR A 15 9.32 2.66 -8.56
CA THR A 15 10.03 3.49 -7.58
C THR A 15 9.08 4.51 -6.98
N GLN A 16 9.39 4.96 -5.76
CA GLN A 16 8.55 5.91 -5.04
C GLN A 16 9.40 6.79 -4.13
N ASP A 17 9.40 8.08 -4.40
CA ASP A 17 10.21 9.06 -3.68
C ASP A 17 9.35 10.22 -3.17
N ALA A 18 9.60 10.64 -1.92
CA ALA A 18 9.01 11.87 -1.42
C ALA A 18 9.70 13.07 -2.08
N THR A 19 8.92 13.95 -2.67
CA THR A 19 9.41 15.20 -3.29
C THR A 19 8.63 16.40 -2.75
N PRO A 20 9.18 17.61 -2.78
CA PRO A 20 8.44 18.81 -2.38
C PRO A 20 7.12 19.00 -3.16
N GLU A 21 7.08 18.50 -4.39
CA GLU A 21 5.89 18.55 -5.24
C GLU A 21 4.82 17.54 -4.79
N SER A 22 5.23 16.28 -4.53
CA SER A 22 4.30 15.27 -4.02
C SER A 22 3.76 15.64 -2.63
N ASP A 23 4.59 16.22 -1.76
CA ASP A 23 4.16 16.70 -0.44
C ASP A 23 3.12 17.83 -0.57
N ARG A 24 3.35 18.81 -1.47
CA ARG A 24 2.41 19.90 -1.73
C ARG A 24 1.09 19.36 -2.27
N ASP A 25 1.12 18.55 -3.31
CA ASP A 25 -0.08 17.95 -3.92
C ASP A 25 -0.88 17.13 -2.91
N TYR A 26 -0.19 16.30 -2.12
CA TYR A 26 -0.84 15.44 -1.13
C TYR A 26 -1.53 16.25 -0.03
N LYS A 27 -0.82 17.21 0.61
CA LYS A 27 -1.39 17.98 1.72
C LYS A 27 -2.60 18.82 1.31
N GLU A 28 -2.57 19.43 0.10
CA GLU A 28 -3.68 20.21 -0.42
C GLU A 28 -4.91 19.36 -0.75
N ARG A 29 -4.69 18.15 -1.32
CA ARG A 29 -5.77 17.20 -1.59
C ARG A 29 -6.40 16.69 -0.30
N LEU A 30 -5.57 16.30 0.65
CA LEU A 30 -6.02 15.79 1.95
C LEU A 30 -6.80 16.86 2.72
N TRP A 31 -6.25 18.07 2.81
CA TRP A 31 -6.91 19.20 3.46
C TRP A 31 -8.30 19.45 2.87
N ARG A 32 -8.39 19.59 1.56
CA ARG A 32 -9.67 19.80 0.86
C ARG A 32 -10.66 18.68 1.11
N TYR A 33 -10.20 17.43 0.99
CA TYR A 33 -11.05 16.26 1.23
C TYR A 33 -11.65 16.28 2.64
N LEU A 34 -10.84 16.55 3.66
CA LEU A 34 -11.33 16.61 5.05
C LEU A 34 -12.32 17.75 5.27
N GLU A 35 -12.06 18.94 4.71
CA GLU A 35 -13.00 20.07 4.77
C GLU A 35 -14.34 19.78 4.09
N GLU A 36 -14.32 19.18 2.91
CA GLU A 36 -15.53 18.76 2.17
C GLU A 36 -16.40 17.79 2.97
N HIS A 37 -15.77 17.00 3.86
CA HIS A 37 -16.48 16.09 4.76
C HIS A 37 -16.77 16.71 6.15
N GLY A 38 -16.57 18.01 6.31
CA GLY A 38 -16.84 18.72 7.57
C GLY A 38 -15.90 18.33 8.72
N ILE A 39 -14.72 17.82 8.39
CA ILE A 39 -13.68 17.46 9.35
C ILE A 39 -12.67 18.60 9.43
N ARG A 40 -12.71 19.31 10.56
CA ARG A 40 -11.73 20.36 10.85
C ARG A 40 -10.52 19.75 11.57
N THR A 41 -9.35 20.11 11.09
CA THR A 41 -8.06 19.66 11.61
C THR A 41 -7.18 20.86 11.98
N ALA A 42 -5.98 20.93 11.46
CA ALA A 42 -5.03 22.05 11.64
C ALA A 42 -5.52 23.34 10.95
N ASP A 43 -4.87 24.48 11.23
CA ASP A 43 -5.23 25.77 10.62
C ASP A 43 -4.66 25.94 9.19
N THR A 44 -3.68 25.10 8.82
CA THR A 44 -3.05 25.12 7.49
C THR A 44 -2.78 23.71 6.96
N PRO A 45 -2.69 23.53 5.62
CA PRO A 45 -2.27 22.26 5.03
C PRO A 45 -0.86 21.80 5.45
N ASP A 46 0.06 22.74 5.75
CA ASP A 46 1.40 22.43 6.21
C ASP A 46 1.38 21.83 7.62
N GLU A 47 0.63 22.44 8.53
CA GLU A 47 0.44 21.92 9.89
C GLU A 47 -0.24 20.55 9.86
N LEU A 48 -1.27 20.37 9.03
CA LEU A 48 -1.89 19.07 8.83
C LEU A 48 -0.84 18.03 8.40
N LEU A 49 0.03 18.36 7.45
CA LEU A 49 1.07 17.44 6.96
C LEU A 49 2.05 17.05 8.08
N GLU A 50 2.39 17.96 9.01
CA GLU A 50 3.24 17.64 10.16
C GLU A 50 2.57 16.59 11.07
N HIS A 51 1.28 16.74 11.37
CA HIS A 51 0.51 15.75 12.13
C HIS A 51 0.42 14.41 11.41
N ILE A 52 0.16 14.41 10.10
CA ILE A 52 0.14 13.20 9.28
C ILE A 52 1.50 12.48 9.31
N ASN A 53 2.60 13.21 9.21
CA ASN A 53 3.96 12.64 9.29
C ASN A 53 4.24 11.99 10.66
N LYS A 54 3.80 12.63 11.75
CA LYS A 54 3.88 12.08 13.10
C LYS A 54 3.05 10.79 13.21
N GLY A 55 1.80 10.83 12.75
CA GLY A 55 0.91 9.67 12.73
C GLY A 55 1.45 8.52 11.90
N ALA A 56 1.98 8.80 10.70
CA ALA A 56 2.60 7.82 9.83
C ALA A 56 3.81 7.12 10.50
N LYS A 57 4.63 7.89 11.22
CA LYS A 57 5.75 7.33 11.99
C LYS A 57 5.27 6.42 13.13
N ALA A 58 4.24 6.84 13.86
CA ALA A 58 3.64 6.04 14.93
C ALA A 58 3.01 4.75 14.37
N TYR A 59 2.25 4.86 13.28
CA TYR A 59 1.66 3.70 12.63
C TYR A 59 2.71 2.73 12.07
N LYS A 60 3.79 3.26 11.49
CA LYS A 60 4.91 2.42 11.05
C LYS A 60 5.51 1.63 12.22
N ALA A 61 5.78 2.27 13.35
CA ALA A 61 6.31 1.59 14.53
C ALA A 61 5.37 0.49 15.03
N TYR A 62 4.07 0.80 15.12
CA TYR A 62 3.03 -0.18 15.47
C TYR A 62 3.02 -1.38 14.52
N THR A 63 3.05 -1.15 13.21
CA THR A 63 3.00 -2.26 12.23
C THR A 63 4.30 -3.06 12.15
N GLU A 64 5.44 -2.49 12.52
CA GLU A 64 6.73 -3.20 12.61
C GLU A 64 6.80 -4.09 13.87
N GLU A 65 6.09 -3.74 14.93
CA GLU A 65 6.01 -4.52 16.17
C GLU A 65 4.95 -5.62 16.06
N GLU A 66 3.72 -5.25 15.68
CA GLU A 66 2.57 -6.16 15.71
C GLU A 66 2.45 -7.05 14.46
N LEU A 67 3.07 -6.63 13.35
CA LEU A 67 3.02 -7.30 12.05
C LEU A 67 1.59 -7.57 11.54
N ILE A 68 0.68 -6.64 11.87
CA ILE A 68 -0.73 -6.65 11.41
C ILE A 68 -1.09 -5.35 10.70
N GLU A 69 -2.10 -5.44 9.84
CA GLU A 69 -2.78 -4.29 9.24
C GLU A 69 -4.14 -4.14 9.88
N ILE A 70 -4.46 -2.96 10.40
CA ILE A 70 -5.76 -2.68 10.99
C ILE A 70 -6.68 -1.99 9.95
N PRO A 71 -8.02 -2.01 10.15
CA PRO A 71 -8.96 -1.36 9.25
C PRO A 71 -8.64 0.13 9.01
N ALA A 72 -8.84 0.60 7.78
CA ALA A 72 -8.50 1.94 7.33
C ALA A 72 -9.06 3.06 8.22
N ASP A 73 -10.34 2.98 8.63
CA ASP A 73 -10.94 3.98 9.51
C ASP A 73 -10.19 4.08 10.85
N ARG A 74 -9.74 2.94 11.40
CA ARG A 74 -8.95 2.90 12.64
C ARG A 74 -7.54 3.45 12.45
N ILE A 75 -6.89 3.19 11.30
CA ILE A 75 -5.58 3.77 11.00
C ILE A 75 -5.65 5.28 11.11
N TRP A 76 -6.64 5.89 10.48
CA TRP A 76 -6.81 7.34 10.47
C TRP A 76 -7.23 7.89 11.83
N GLN A 77 -8.13 7.23 12.52
CA GLN A 77 -8.60 7.69 13.84
C GLN A 77 -7.53 7.56 14.92
N GLU A 78 -6.81 6.42 14.96
CA GLU A 78 -5.92 6.10 16.07
C GLU A 78 -4.50 6.63 15.87
N PHE A 79 -4.09 6.93 14.62
CA PHE A 79 -2.72 7.34 14.31
C PHE A 79 -2.64 8.67 13.56
N PHE A 80 -3.23 8.78 12.37
CA PHE A 80 -2.99 9.92 11.49
C PHE A 80 -3.69 11.19 11.95
N LEU A 81 -4.90 11.09 12.48
CA LEU A 81 -5.71 12.19 12.99
C LEU A 81 -5.92 12.13 14.51
N ALA A 82 -5.15 11.33 15.22
CA ALA A 82 -5.30 11.10 16.66
C ALA A 82 -5.25 12.41 17.48
N ASP A 83 -4.38 13.35 17.11
CA ASP A 83 -4.21 14.62 17.82
C ASP A 83 -5.46 15.53 17.71
N PHE A 84 -6.34 15.32 16.73
CA PHE A 84 -7.53 16.16 16.50
C PHE A 84 -8.80 15.66 17.17
N HIS A 85 -8.77 14.50 17.82
CA HIS A 85 -9.89 13.91 18.56
C HIS A 85 -11.22 13.89 17.78
N ILE A 86 -11.14 13.53 16.47
CA ILE A 86 -12.30 13.51 15.59
C ILE A 86 -13.23 12.36 16.00
N PRO A 87 -14.55 12.60 16.17
CA PRO A 87 -15.50 11.53 16.46
C PRO A 87 -15.47 10.42 15.41
N ALA A 88 -15.50 9.15 15.83
CA ALA A 88 -15.39 8.00 14.95
C ALA A 88 -16.45 7.99 13.84
N GLU A 89 -17.67 8.45 14.16
CA GLU A 89 -18.77 8.55 13.20
C GLU A 89 -18.50 9.52 12.03
N LYS A 90 -17.61 10.49 12.22
CA LYS A 90 -17.19 11.40 11.14
C LYS A 90 -16.15 10.81 10.21
N LEU A 91 -15.39 9.84 10.68
CA LEU A 91 -14.39 9.13 9.86
C LEU A 91 -14.93 7.84 9.26
N ALA A 92 -16.09 7.38 9.72
CA ALA A 92 -16.68 6.13 9.28
C ALA A 92 -16.89 6.10 7.77
N GLY A 93 -16.25 5.15 7.10
CA GLY A 93 -16.31 4.95 5.65
C GLY A 93 -15.37 5.85 4.83
N LEU A 94 -14.62 6.76 5.45
CA LEU A 94 -13.66 7.63 4.76
C LEU A 94 -12.24 7.03 4.73
N GLY A 95 -11.95 6.06 5.59
CA GLY A 95 -10.61 5.53 5.79
C GLY A 95 -9.98 4.97 4.52
N GLU A 96 -10.74 4.28 3.68
CA GLU A 96 -10.19 3.75 2.42
C GLU A 96 -9.75 4.86 1.47
N ASP A 97 -10.55 5.90 1.27
CA ASP A 97 -10.16 7.03 0.43
C ASP A 97 -8.93 7.75 0.97
N LEU A 98 -8.87 7.93 2.28
CA LEU A 98 -7.74 8.54 2.96
C LEU A 98 -6.47 7.67 2.85
N CYS A 99 -6.58 6.35 3.03
CA CYS A 99 -5.47 5.41 2.81
C CYS A 99 -5.02 5.42 1.34
N TYR A 100 -5.98 5.40 0.39
CA TYR A 100 -5.65 5.52 -1.03
C TYR A 100 -4.91 6.82 -1.35
N MET A 101 -5.36 7.95 -0.81
CA MET A 101 -4.69 9.24 -1.00
C MET A 101 -3.26 9.21 -0.46
N PHE A 102 -3.04 8.61 0.71
CA PHE A 102 -1.70 8.47 1.28
C PHE A 102 -0.81 7.58 0.43
N ASP A 103 -1.27 6.40 0.04
CA ASP A 103 -0.50 5.43 -0.74
C ASP A 103 -0.20 5.96 -2.16
N ARG A 104 -1.13 6.71 -2.77
CA ARG A 104 -1.02 7.19 -4.17
C ARG A 104 -0.30 8.53 -4.32
N TRP A 105 -0.56 9.50 -3.43
CA TRP A 105 -0.15 10.88 -3.64
C TRP A 105 0.97 11.36 -2.73
N ARG A 106 1.23 10.65 -1.63
CA ARG A 106 2.27 11.01 -0.66
C ARG A 106 3.68 10.96 -1.26
N LYS A 107 3.87 10.20 -2.34
CA LYS A 107 5.14 10.03 -3.02
C LYS A 107 4.97 10.15 -4.53
N HIS A 108 6.03 10.59 -5.19
CA HIS A 108 6.15 10.50 -6.64
C HIS A 108 6.41 9.05 -7.03
N ILE A 109 5.46 8.45 -7.76
CA ILE A 109 5.52 7.05 -8.18
C ILE A 109 5.87 6.99 -9.66
N VAL A 110 6.91 6.21 -9.99
CA VAL A 110 7.37 6.02 -11.37
C VAL A 110 7.46 4.53 -11.68
N LYS A 111 6.73 4.09 -12.72
CA LYS A 111 6.82 2.71 -13.24
C LYS A 111 8.28 2.35 -13.54
N ARG A 112 8.74 1.17 -13.12
CA ARG A 112 10.08 0.71 -13.48
C ARG A 112 10.21 0.51 -14.98
N GLU A 113 11.35 0.95 -15.50
CA GLU A 113 11.76 0.66 -16.87
C GLU A 113 11.88 -0.85 -17.11
N GLY A 114 11.41 -1.33 -18.27
CA GLY A 114 11.42 -2.75 -18.61
C GLY A 114 10.42 -3.63 -17.85
N LEU A 115 9.58 -3.06 -16.97
CA LEU A 115 8.63 -3.84 -16.17
C LEU A 115 7.71 -4.71 -17.02
N GLU A 116 7.06 -4.12 -18.01
CA GLU A 116 6.09 -4.85 -18.85
C GLU A 116 6.75 -5.95 -19.66
N GLU A 117 7.93 -5.66 -20.22
CA GLU A 117 8.72 -6.65 -20.97
C GLU A 117 9.13 -7.83 -20.07
N THR A 118 9.56 -7.54 -18.83
CA THR A 118 9.92 -8.55 -17.84
C THR A 118 8.72 -9.45 -17.45
N LEU A 119 7.56 -8.83 -17.15
CA LEU A 119 6.36 -9.58 -16.77
C LEU A 119 5.86 -10.43 -17.94
N LYS A 120 5.86 -9.87 -19.16
CA LYS A 120 5.51 -10.59 -20.37
C LYS A 120 6.45 -11.77 -20.60
N GLY A 121 7.77 -11.57 -20.49
CA GLY A 121 8.76 -12.64 -20.64
C GLY A 121 8.56 -13.78 -19.63
N LEU A 122 8.24 -13.47 -18.39
CA LEU A 122 7.91 -14.47 -17.36
C LEU A 122 6.63 -15.26 -17.72
N LYS A 123 5.59 -14.58 -18.19
CA LYS A 123 4.35 -15.24 -18.66
C LYS A 123 4.60 -16.14 -19.86
N ASP A 124 5.36 -15.66 -20.85
CA ASP A 124 5.73 -16.42 -22.03
C ASP A 124 6.59 -17.66 -21.70
N ALA A 125 7.40 -17.58 -20.62
CA ALA A 125 8.15 -18.71 -20.06
C ALA A 125 7.29 -19.67 -19.20
N GLY A 126 5.98 -19.40 -19.04
CA GLY A 126 5.03 -20.26 -18.36
C GLY A 126 4.89 -20.02 -16.85
N TYR A 127 5.49 -18.94 -16.31
CA TYR A 127 5.32 -18.60 -14.89
C TYR A 127 3.97 -17.97 -14.63
N ARG A 128 3.39 -18.30 -13.46
CA ARG A 128 2.22 -17.61 -12.90
C ARG A 128 2.71 -16.45 -12.03
N LEU A 129 2.04 -15.30 -12.09
CA LEU A 129 2.49 -14.11 -11.36
C LEU A 129 1.45 -13.66 -10.35
N GLY A 130 1.91 -13.27 -9.17
CA GLY A 130 1.10 -12.72 -8.09
C GLY A 130 1.78 -11.55 -7.41
N VAL A 131 1.04 -10.86 -6.57
CA VAL A 131 1.53 -9.76 -5.73
C VAL A 131 1.38 -10.12 -4.26
N ILE A 132 2.37 -9.75 -3.43
CA ILE A 132 2.26 -9.75 -1.96
C ILE A 132 2.76 -8.39 -1.46
N SER A 133 1.86 -7.53 -0.96
CA SER A 133 2.20 -6.16 -0.60
C SER A 133 1.70 -5.76 0.79
N ASN A 134 2.55 -5.07 1.56
CA ASN A 134 2.16 -4.33 2.76
C ASN A 134 1.65 -2.96 2.33
N ILE A 135 0.35 -2.73 2.43
CA ILE A 135 -0.33 -1.52 1.94
C ILE A 135 -1.58 -1.22 2.77
N MET A 136 -1.90 0.05 3.02
CA MET A 136 -3.07 0.44 3.81
C MET A 136 -4.36 0.44 3.00
N SER A 137 -4.32 0.90 1.75
CA SER A 137 -5.47 0.94 0.85
C SER A 137 -5.75 -0.41 0.21
N THR A 138 -7.00 -0.83 0.18
CA THR A 138 -7.45 -2.04 -0.53
C THR A 138 -7.52 -1.84 -2.04
N THR A 139 -7.60 -0.60 -2.51
CA THR A 139 -7.79 -0.25 -3.93
C THR A 139 -6.52 0.27 -4.62
N PHE A 140 -5.47 0.61 -3.86
CA PHE A 140 -4.26 1.19 -4.45
C PHE A 140 -3.54 0.21 -5.41
N VAL A 141 -3.27 -1.02 -4.97
CA VAL A 141 -2.50 -1.99 -5.78
C VAL A 141 -3.18 -2.29 -7.12
N PRO A 142 -4.48 -2.68 -7.18
CA PRO A 142 -5.12 -2.91 -8.47
C PRO A 142 -5.09 -1.68 -9.37
N ARG A 143 -5.36 -0.47 -8.84
CA ARG A 143 -5.38 0.78 -9.63
C ARG A 143 -4.00 1.17 -10.15
N ILE A 144 -2.94 1.05 -9.35
CA ILE A 144 -1.60 1.41 -9.81
C ILE A 144 -1.08 0.43 -10.85
N LEU A 145 -1.42 -0.84 -10.76
CA LEU A 145 -1.10 -1.83 -11.79
C LEU A 145 -1.85 -1.55 -13.10
N GLU A 146 -3.09 -1.07 -13.03
CA GLU A 146 -3.86 -0.60 -14.19
C GLU A 146 -3.23 0.64 -14.82
N GLU A 147 -2.88 1.66 -14.01
CA GLU A 147 -2.17 2.86 -14.48
C GLU A 147 -0.84 2.52 -15.18
N HIS A 148 -0.13 1.51 -14.68
CA HIS A 148 1.10 1.02 -15.30
C HIS A 148 0.88 0.14 -16.53
N GLY A 149 -0.37 -0.24 -16.84
CA GLY A 149 -0.72 -1.12 -17.96
C GLY A 149 -0.30 -2.58 -17.78
N VAL A 150 -0.13 -3.04 -16.52
CA VAL A 150 0.41 -4.37 -16.22
C VAL A 150 -0.50 -5.26 -15.36
N ARG A 151 -1.68 -4.77 -14.97
CA ARG A 151 -2.61 -5.53 -14.10
C ARG A 151 -2.94 -6.92 -14.63
N GLN A 152 -3.06 -7.07 -15.94
CA GLN A 152 -3.43 -8.32 -16.63
C GLN A 152 -2.40 -9.45 -16.48
N TYR A 153 -1.17 -9.15 -16.06
CA TYR A 153 -0.14 -10.17 -15.86
C TYR A 153 -0.29 -10.92 -14.53
N PHE A 154 -0.96 -10.32 -13.54
CA PHE A 154 -1.05 -10.85 -12.19
C PHE A 154 -2.36 -11.59 -11.97
N GLU A 155 -2.28 -12.83 -11.49
CA GLU A 155 -3.43 -13.69 -11.18
C GLU A 155 -4.01 -13.40 -9.79
N THR A 156 -3.13 -13.17 -8.79
CA THR A 156 -3.50 -12.91 -7.39
C THR A 156 -2.89 -11.62 -6.87
N LEU A 157 -3.61 -10.92 -6.00
CA LEU A 157 -3.16 -9.72 -5.30
C LEU A 157 -3.41 -9.90 -3.80
N THR A 158 -2.40 -10.40 -3.09
CA THR A 158 -2.45 -10.58 -1.63
C THR A 158 -1.94 -9.32 -0.95
N MET A 159 -2.84 -8.60 -0.29
CA MET A 159 -2.55 -7.29 0.33
C MET A 159 -2.81 -7.35 1.82
N SER A 160 -1.92 -6.72 2.63
CA SER A 160 -2.10 -6.66 4.09
C SER A 160 -3.39 -5.97 4.49
N SER A 161 -3.81 -4.94 3.74
CA SER A 161 -5.10 -4.25 3.93
C SER A 161 -6.33 -5.15 3.80
N VAL A 162 -6.22 -6.26 3.08
CA VAL A 162 -7.31 -7.22 2.88
C VAL A 162 -7.25 -8.37 3.88
N CYS A 163 -6.05 -8.95 4.10
CA CYS A 163 -5.89 -10.12 4.97
C CYS A 163 -5.56 -9.78 6.44
N GLY A 164 -5.27 -8.51 6.75
CA GLY A 164 -4.92 -8.06 8.10
C GLY A 164 -3.52 -8.45 8.57
N ILE A 165 -2.72 -9.10 7.73
CA ILE A 165 -1.39 -9.65 8.06
C ILE A 165 -0.32 -8.98 7.20
N ARG A 166 0.81 -8.64 7.83
CA ARG A 166 1.92 -7.96 7.14
C ARG A 166 3.15 -8.85 7.01
N LYS A 167 3.88 -8.71 5.90
CA LYS A 167 5.25 -9.19 5.79
C LYS A 167 6.10 -8.58 6.93
N PRO A 168 7.04 -9.33 7.54
CA PRO A 168 7.58 -10.64 7.13
C PRO A 168 6.86 -11.86 7.76
N ARG A 169 5.63 -11.72 8.28
CA ARG A 169 4.93 -12.92 8.79
C ARG A 169 4.73 -13.95 7.67
N ALA A 170 5.05 -15.22 7.97
CA ALA A 170 4.88 -16.31 7.02
C ALA A 170 3.42 -16.47 6.55
N ASP A 171 2.45 -16.16 7.42
CA ASP A 171 1.03 -16.30 7.13
C ASP A 171 0.57 -15.57 5.85
N ILE A 172 1.12 -14.36 5.54
CA ILE A 172 0.73 -13.64 4.31
C ILE A 172 1.23 -14.37 3.06
N PHE A 173 2.40 -14.98 3.12
CA PHE A 173 2.93 -15.80 2.01
C PHE A 173 2.11 -17.08 1.85
N ASP A 174 1.72 -17.74 2.96
CA ASP A 174 0.86 -18.92 2.93
C ASP A 174 -0.52 -18.62 2.31
N ILE A 175 -1.10 -17.44 2.61
CA ILE A 175 -2.33 -16.96 1.97
C ILE A 175 -2.12 -16.84 0.45
N ALA A 176 -1.05 -16.16 0.02
CA ALA A 176 -0.76 -15.98 -1.40
C ALA A 176 -0.55 -17.30 -2.15
N LEU A 177 0.17 -18.23 -1.55
CA LEU A 177 0.39 -19.58 -2.09
C LEU A 177 -0.92 -20.34 -2.24
N LYS A 178 -1.80 -20.26 -1.22
CA LYS A 178 -3.12 -20.89 -1.24
C LYS A 178 -4.02 -20.28 -2.30
N GLU A 179 -4.07 -18.94 -2.43
CA GLU A 179 -4.83 -18.23 -3.45
C GLU A 179 -4.40 -18.65 -4.86
N MET A 180 -3.09 -18.83 -5.07
CA MET A 180 -2.56 -19.29 -6.34
C MET A 180 -2.63 -20.81 -6.52
N GLY A 181 -2.85 -21.57 -5.47
CA GLY A 181 -2.97 -23.04 -5.51
C GLY A 181 -1.66 -23.75 -5.82
N ILE A 182 -0.54 -23.26 -5.27
CA ILE A 182 0.80 -23.85 -5.46
C ILE A 182 1.53 -24.10 -4.13
N PRO A 183 2.40 -25.13 -4.06
CA PRO A 183 3.24 -25.34 -2.89
C PRO A 183 4.41 -24.33 -2.85
N LYS A 184 4.91 -24.05 -1.66
CA LYS A 184 6.00 -23.06 -1.45
C LYS A 184 7.29 -23.38 -2.19
N GLU A 185 7.58 -24.67 -2.39
CA GLU A 185 8.79 -25.14 -3.09
C GLU A 185 8.76 -24.82 -4.61
N GLU A 186 7.61 -24.41 -5.12
CA GLU A 186 7.39 -24.04 -6.52
C GLU A 186 7.21 -22.52 -6.71
N ALA A 187 7.39 -21.75 -5.64
CA ALA A 187 7.27 -20.29 -5.65
C ALA A 187 8.61 -19.58 -5.47
N ALA A 188 8.74 -18.42 -6.08
CA ALA A 188 9.78 -17.44 -5.80
C ALA A 188 9.12 -16.10 -5.43
N TYR A 189 9.83 -15.30 -4.64
CA TYR A 189 9.41 -13.96 -4.27
C TYR A 189 10.47 -12.93 -4.67
N VAL A 190 10.04 -11.79 -5.18
CA VAL A 190 10.89 -10.67 -5.59
C VAL A 190 10.46 -9.42 -4.83
N GLY A 191 11.37 -8.86 -4.06
CA GLY A 191 11.17 -7.64 -3.27
C GLY A 191 12.45 -6.81 -3.17
N ASP A 192 12.34 -5.63 -2.57
CA ASP A 192 13.42 -4.66 -2.41
C ASP A 192 13.95 -4.55 -0.97
N THR A 193 13.28 -5.17 -0.02
CA THR A 193 13.58 -5.00 1.41
C THR A 193 13.86 -6.32 2.10
N ILE A 194 15.14 -6.71 2.24
CA ILE A 194 15.59 -7.99 2.83
C ILE A 194 14.92 -8.33 4.19
N SER A 195 14.61 -7.32 5.01
CA SER A 195 14.01 -7.57 6.33
C SER A 195 12.50 -7.88 6.30
N ARG A 196 11.84 -7.73 5.15
CA ARG A 196 10.38 -7.92 4.98
C ARG A 196 10.04 -8.91 3.87
N ASP A 197 10.96 -9.12 2.94
CA ASP A 197 10.73 -9.83 1.68
C ASP A 197 11.41 -11.22 1.64
#